data_8cbe7e086b10c93d5760947f472b9b12
#
_entry.id   8cbe7e086b10c93d5760947f472b9b12
#
_cell.length_a   1.000
_cell.length_b   1.000
_cell.length_c   1.000
_cell.angle_alpha   90.00
_cell.angle_beta   90.00
_cell.angle_gamma   90.00
#
_symmetry.space_group_name_H-M   'P 1'
#
loop_
_entity.id
_entity.type
_entity.pdbx_description
1 polymer ?
#
loop_
_entity_poly.entity_id
_entity_poly.type
_entity_poly.pdbx_seq_one_letter_code
_entity_poly.pdbx_strand_id
1 'polypeptide(L)'
;MENYLKSPLWNNRLPVEERLDYLIGEMTTEEKIACLTTGCPDISRLGIRASYMGGEAAHGIEARHDQAFNKGEPEPTTSFTQPIGMSASFDRDLIRECGRCVGEEARALFTRNGSGGLCRWAPTVDMAVSYTHLRAHETLRH
;
A
#
# COMPACT_ATOMS: atom_id res chain seq x y z
N MET A 1 -1.05 3.09 29.98
CA MET A 1 -1.57 3.79 28.79
C MET A 1 -0.47 4.68 28.23
N GLU A 2 0.12 4.24 27.21
CA GLU A 2 0.80 4.77 26.02
C GLU A 2 1.87 5.84 26.24
N ASN A 3 2.98 5.40 26.81
CA ASN A 3 4.15 6.26 26.97
C ASN A 3 4.80 6.64 25.62
N TYR A 4 4.51 5.90 24.53
CA TYR A 4 5.10 6.14 23.22
C TYR A 4 4.66 7.47 22.58
N LEU A 5 3.46 7.98 22.89
CA LEU A 5 2.99 9.27 22.35
C LEU A 5 3.85 10.46 22.77
N LYS A 6 4.64 10.31 23.86
CA LYS A 6 5.58 11.34 24.31
C LYS A 6 6.95 11.23 23.65
N SER A 7 7.19 10.19 22.85
CA SER A 7 8.47 9.99 22.18
C SER A 7 8.68 11.00 21.05
N PRO A 8 9.94 11.26 20.68
CA PRO A 8 10.27 12.09 19.52
C PRO A 8 9.57 11.63 18.24
N LEU A 9 9.35 10.33 18.04
CA LEU A 9 8.68 9.76 16.88
C LEU A 9 7.31 10.41 16.60
N TRP A 10 6.52 10.65 17.65
CA TRP A 10 5.15 11.18 17.53
C TRP A 10 5.07 12.69 17.70
N ASN A 11 6.21 13.37 17.89
CA ASN A 11 6.27 14.83 17.95
C ASN A 11 6.35 15.42 16.53
N ASN A 12 5.23 15.85 15.98
CA ASN A 12 5.13 16.42 14.63
C ASN A 12 5.79 17.81 14.48
N ARG A 13 6.32 18.39 15.56
CA ARG A 13 7.10 19.65 15.53
C ARG A 13 8.58 19.41 15.21
N LEU A 14 9.04 18.17 15.36
CA LEU A 14 10.41 17.79 15.00
C LEU A 14 10.52 17.52 13.49
N PRO A 15 11.69 17.79 12.90
CA PRO A 15 11.99 17.36 11.53
C PRO A 15 11.77 15.84 11.35
N VAL A 16 11.39 15.46 10.15
CA VAL A 16 11.12 14.04 9.84
C VAL A 16 12.37 13.18 10.07
N GLU A 17 13.55 13.68 9.70
CA GLU A 17 14.81 12.97 9.87
C GLU A 17 15.11 12.64 11.34
N GLU A 18 14.92 13.58 12.23
CA GLU A 18 15.11 13.35 13.67
C GLU A 18 14.15 12.29 14.22
N ARG A 19 12.93 12.29 13.72
CA ARG A 19 11.91 11.30 14.11
C ARG A 19 12.25 9.90 13.56
N LEU A 20 12.79 9.83 12.35
CA LEU A 20 13.24 8.57 11.73
C LEU A 20 14.50 8.05 12.42
N ASP A 21 15.47 8.90 12.73
CA ASP A 21 16.67 8.50 13.46
C ASP A 21 16.33 7.92 14.82
N TYR A 22 15.40 8.56 15.53
CA TYR A 22 14.87 8.02 16.79
C TYR A 22 14.21 6.65 16.58
N LEU A 23 13.33 6.51 15.59
CA LEU A 23 12.65 5.26 15.30
C LEU A 23 13.66 4.14 15.00
N ILE A 24 14.61 4.41 14.10
CA ILE A 24 15.63 3.42 13.72
C ILE A 24 16.52 3.06 14.92
N GLY A 25 16.82 4.02 15.78
CA GLY A 25 17.58 3.79 17.01
C GLY A 25 16.87 2.87 17.99
N GLU A 26 15.55 3.02 18.13
CA GLU A 26 14.73 2.23 19.06
C GLU A 26 14.36 0.84 18.55
N MET A 27 14.38 0.63 17.23
CA MET A 27 14.04 -0.68 16.63
C MET A 27 15.13 -1.71 16.88
N THR A 28 14.71 -2.94 17.21
CA THR A 28 15.63 -4.08 17.26
C THR A 28 16.06 -4.49 15.85
N THR A 29 17.11 -5.30 15.75
CA THR A 29 17.58 -5.83 14.47
C THR A 29 16.51 -6.68 13.80
N GLU A 30 15.78 -7.49 14.57
CA GLU A 30 14.70 -8.34 14.07
C GLU A 30 13.54 -7.51 13.52
N GLU A 31 13.16 -6.43 14.21
CA GLU A 31 12.13 -5.50 13.76
C GLU A 31 12.55 -4.79 12.45
N LYS A 32 13.81 -4.38 12.36
CA LYS A 32 14.37 -3.79 11.12
C LYS A 32 14.32 -4.77 9.96
N ILE A 33 14.74 -6.02 10.19
CA ILE A 33 14.69 -7.08 9.17
C ILE A 33 13.25 -7.33 8.73
N ALA A 34 12.31 -7.41 9.67
CA ALA A 34 10.90 -7.62 9.35
C ALA A 34 10.30 -6.49 8.50
N CYS A 35 10.79 -5.25 8.64
CA CYS A 35 10.37 -4.13 7.81
C CYS A 35 10.92 -4.15 6.37
N LEU A 36 11.86 -5.03 6.04
CA LEU A 36 12.41 -5.15 4.68
C LEU A 36 11.51 -5.95 3.72
N THR A 37 10.31 -6.29 4.15
CA THR A 37 9.30 -6.97 3.34
C THR A 37 8.19 -6.01 2.95
N THR A 38 7.19 -6.48 2.22
CA THR A 38 5.98 -5.71 1.89
C THR A 38 5.07 -5.47 3.11
N GLY A 39 5.31 -6.16 4.22
CA GLY A 39 4.59 -6.00 5.48
C GLY A 39 5.45 -5.28 6.52
N CYS A 40 4.88 -4.30 7.21
CA CYS A 40 5.44 -3.74 8.42
C CYS A 40 4.85 -4.49 9.61
N PRO A 41 5.67 -5.06 10.52
CA PRO A 41 5.16 -5.74 11.70
C PRO A 41 4.50 -4.77 12.68
N ASP A 42 3.70 -5.31 13.60
CA ASP A 42 3.21 -4.54 14.73
C ASP A 42 4.35 -4.30 15.72
N ILE A 43 4.66 -3.03 15.98
CA ILE A 43 5.66 -2.60 16.97
C ILE A 43 4.94 -1.73 18.00
N SER A 44 4.04 -2.36 18.76
CA SER A 44 3.13 -1.69 19.69
C SER A 44 3.86 -0.82 20.72
N ARG A 45 5.07 -1.21 21.15
CA ARG A 45 5.88 -0.41 22.10
C ARG A 45 6.29 0.96 21.55
N LEU A 46 6.34 1.10 20.22
CA LEU A 46 6.61 2.37 19.52
C LEU A 46 5.34 3.02 18.95
N GLY A 47 4.17 2.39 19.15
CA GLY A 47 2.90 2.85 18.63
C GLY A 47 2.70 2.61 17.14
N ILE A 48 3.54 1.75 16.53
CA ILE A 48 3.44 1.39 15.11
C ILE A 48 2.53 0.18 14.99
N ARG A 49 1.50 0.31 14.16
CA ARG A 49 0.59 -0.79 13.83
C ARG A 49 1.10 -1.55 12.61
N ALA A 50 0.83 -2.84 12.58
CA ALA A 50 1.06 -3.64 11.39
C ALA A 50 0.43 -2.99 10.17
N SER A 51 1.16 -2.96 9.08
CA SER A 51 0.70 -2.43 7.80
C SER A 51 1.22 -3.29 6.66
N TYR A 52 0.57 -3.20 5.52
CA TYR A 52 0.97 -3.91 4.32
C TYR A 52 1.00 -2.94 3.14
N MET A 53 2.12 -2.95 2.42
CA MET A 53 2.27 -2.19 1.18
C MET A 53 2.01 -3.12 0.01
N GLY A 54 0.98 -2.82 -0.75
CA GLY A 54 0.64 -3.59 -1.93
C GLY A 54 -0.85 -3.82 -2.07
N GLY A 55 -1.20 -4.50 -3.12
CA GLY A 55 -2.56 -4.74 -3.55
C GLY A 55 -2.81 -4.05 -4.89
N GLU A 56 -3.23 -4.86 -5.85
CA GLU A 56 -3.49 -4.37 -7.19
C GLU A 56 -4.77 -3.56 -7.27
N ALA A 57 -4.74 -2.49 -8.05
CA ALA A 57 -5.91 -1.66 -8.33
C ALA A 57 -5.86 -1.01 -9.72
N ALA A 58 -5.09 -1.56 -10.64
CA ALA A 58 -4.91 -0.99 -11.98
C ALA A 58 -6.23 -0.87 -12.77
N HIS A 59 -7.18 -1.76 -12.52
CA HIS A 59 -8.50 -1.73 -13.13
C HIS A 59 -9.62 -2.15 -12.15
N GLY A 60 -9.50 -1.77 -10.90
CA GLY A 60 -10.35 -2.15 -9.79
C GLY A 60 -9.54 -2.84 -8.70
N ILE A 61 -10.11 -2.93 -7.51
CA ILE A 61 -9.42 -3.54 -6.37
C ILE A 61 -9.40 -5.05 -6.53
N GLU A 62 -8.20 -5.63 -6.47
CA GLU A 62 -8.05 -7.07 -6.36
C GLU A 62 -8.44 -7.52 -4.95
N ALA A 63 -9.53 -8.28 -4.86
CA ALA A 63 -10.05 -8.80 -3.61
C ALA A 63 -9.60 -10.26 -3.39
N ARG A 64 -8.29 -10.47 -3.19
CA ARG A 64 -7.71 -11.79 -2.91
C ARG A 64 -7.95 -12.18 -1.46
N HIS A 65 -8.34 -13.43 -1.22
CA HIS A 65 -8.53 -13.97 0.12
C HIS A 65 -7.27 -14.60 0.72
N ASP A 66 -6.21 -14.70 -0.05
CA ASP A 66 -4.90 -15.24 0.39
C ASP A 66 -4.01 -14.16 1.05
N GLN A 67 -4.43 -12.91 1.04
CA GLN A 67 -3.65 -11.80 1.61
C GLN A 67 -4.04 -11.54 3.07
N ALA A 68 -3.04 -11.13 3.88
CA ALA A 68 -3.18 -10.96 5.32
C ALA A 68 -4.31 -10.02 5.76
N PHE A 69 -4.80 -9.17 4.87
CA PHE A 69 -5.85 -8.20 5.12
C PHE A 69 -7.24 -8.61 4.60
N ASN A 70 -7.33 -9.74 3.92
CA ASN A 70 -8.59 -10.23 3.35
C ASN A 70 -8.82 -11.69 3.80
N LYS A 71 -9.15 -11.84 5.07
CA LYS A 71 -9.45 -13.15 5.68
C LYS A 71 -10.90 -13.47 5.44
N GLY A 72 -11.20 -14.32 4.48
CA GLY A 72 -12.56 -14.78 4.21
C GLY A 72 -12.84 -14.95 2.73
N GLU A 73 -14.13 -15.00 2.39
CA GLU A 73 -14.57 -15.07 1.00
C GLU A 73 -14.16 -13.81 0.23
N PRO A 74 -13.86 -13.93 -1.07
CA PRO A 74 -13.54 -12.78 -1.89
C PRO A 74 -14.67 -11.76 -1.88
N GLU A 75 -14.31 -10.51 -1.63
CA GLU A 75 -15.28 -9.43 -1.65
C GLU A 75 -15.54 -8.99 -3.10
N PRO A 76 -16.79 -8.84 -3.50
CA PRO A 76 -17.10 -8.27 -4.80
C PRO A 76 -16.63 -6.81 -4.85
N THR A 77 -15.81 -6.48 -5.84
CA THR A 77 -15.32 -5.13 -6.12
C THR A 77 -15.63 -4.76 -7.56
N THR A 78 -15.65 -3.46 -7.86
CA THR A 78 -15.90 -2.98 -9.21
C THR A 78 -14.67 -3.27 -10.08
N SER A 79 -14.90 -3.92 -11.21
CA SER A 79 -13.88 -4.18 -12.23
C SER A 79 -14.06 -3.22 -13.40
N PHE A 80 -13.00 -2.50 -13.74
CA PHE A 80 -12.93 -1.58 -14.87
C PHE A 80 -12.15 -2.21 -16.02
N THR A 81 -12.14 -1.55 -17.16
CA THR A 81 -11.26 -1.94 -18.27
C THR A 81 -9.78 -1.75 -17.88
N GLN A 82 -8.88 -2.46 -18.54
CA GLN A 82 -7.44 -2.26 -18.37
C GLN A 82 -7.05 -0.80 -18.65
N PRO A 83 -5.99 -0.27 -18.01
CA PRO A 83 -5.56 1.12 -18.18
C PRO A 83 -5.37 1.55 -19.63
N ILE A 84 -4.89 0.65 -20.50
CA ILE A 84 -4.76 0.93 -21.92
C ILE A 84 -6.12 1.19 -22.59
N GLY A 85 -7.16 0.45 -22.22
CA GLY A 85 -8.52 0.68 -22.71
C GLY A 85 -9.13 1.96 -22.15
N MET A 86 -8.92 2.23 -20.86
CA MET A 86 -9.38 3.47 -20.23
C MET A 86 -8.71 4.69 -20.86
N SER A 87 -7.41 4.64 -21.11
CA SER A 87 -6.68 5.77 -21.73
C SER A 87 -7.11 6.04 -23.17
N ALA A 88 -7.51 5.02 -23.91
CA ALA A 88 -8.02 5.14 -25.27
C ALA A 88 -9.36 5.89 -25.34
N SER A 89 -10.08 6.05 -24.24
CA SER A 89 -11.27 6.91 -24.17
C SER A 89 -10.97 8.40 -24.29
N PHE A 90 -9.74 8.82 -23.94
CA PHE A 90 -9.34 10.23 -23.79
C PHE A 90 -10.25 11.02 -22.83
N ASP A 91 -11.05 10.35 -22.03
CA ASP A 91 -11.98 10.94 -21.05
C ASP A 91 -11.33 10.98 -19.66
N ARG A 92 -10.76 12.13 -19.32
CA ARG A 92 -10.06 12.33 -18.04
C ARG A 92 -11.01 12.30 -16.84
N ASP A 93 -12.26 12.69 -17.02
CA ASP A 93 -13.24 12.74 -15.95
C ASP A 93 -13.75 11.34 -15.63
N LEU A 94 -13.95 10.49 -16.65
CA LEU A 94 -14.23 9.07 -16.47
C LEU A 94 -13.11 8.38 -15.70
N ILE A 95 -11.86 8.62 -16.06
CA ILE A 95 -10.69 7.99 -15.38
C ILE A 95 -10.61 8.47 -13.92
N ARG A 96 -10.89 9.74 -13.65
CA ARG A 96 -10.95 10.27 -12.28
C ARG A 96 -12.05 9.60 -11.46
N GLU A 97 -13.20 9.38 -12.06
CA GLU A 97 -14.32 8.71 -11.41
C GLU A 97 -14.02 7.25 -11.10
N CYS A 98 -13.37 6.53 -12.01
CA CYS A 98 -12.85 5.17 -11.73
C CYS A 98 -11.90 5.18 -10.53
N GLY A 99 -10.96 6.13 -10.49
CA GLY A 99 -10.04 6.28 -9.35
C GLY A 99 -10.76 6.61 -8.04
N ARG A 100 -11.82 7.44 -8.09
CA ARG A 100 -12.64 7.73 -6.91
C ARG A 100 -13.34 6.48 -6.40
N CYS A 101 -13.93 5.69 -7.27
CA CYS A 101 -14.58 4.43 -6.94
C CYS A 101 -13.60 3.44 -6.28
N VAL A 102 -12.41 3.27 -6.86
CA VAL A 102 -11.34 2.45 -6.28
C VAL A 102 -10.97 2.93 -4.86
N GLY A 103 -10.84 4.24 -4.68
CA GLY A 103 -10.52 4.81 -3.36
C GLY A 103 -11.61 4.57 -2.32
N GLU A 104 -12.88 4.68 -2.71
CA GLU A 104 -14.02 4.44 -1.83
C GLU A 104 -14.13 2.95 -1.44
N GLU A 105 -13.99 2.05 -2.40
CA GLU A 105 -13.99 0.62 -2.13
C GLU A 105 -12.80 0.21 -1.24
N ALA A 106 -11.60 0.75 -1.48
CA ALA A 106 -10.45 0.51 -0.62
C ALA A 106 -10.72 0.96 0.82
N ARG A 107 -11.36 2.12 0.98
CA ARG A 107 -11.73 2.64 2.30
C ARG A 107 -12.79 1.78 2.98
N ALA A 108 -13.78 1.33 2.25
CA ALA A 108 -14.84 0.46 2.76
C ALA A 108 -14.26 -0.89 3.25
N LEU A 109 -13.39 -1.50 2.46
CA LEU A 109 -12.68 -2.74 2.82
C LEU A 109 -11.80 -2.55 4.07
N PHE A 110 -11.04 -1.46 4.12
CA PHE A 110 -10.23 -1.13 5.30
C PHE A 110 -11.09 -0.95 6.56
N THR A 111 -12.19 -0.22 6.45
CA THR A 111 -13.09 0.03 7.58
C THR A 111 -13.70 -1.27 8.11
N ARG A 112 -14.07 -2.18 7.21
CA ARG A 112 -14.66 -3.46 7.58
C ARG A 112 -13.64 -4.43 8.18
N ASN A 113 -12.46 -4.52 7.60
CA ASN A 113 -11.45 -5.50 7.98
C ASN A 113 -10.51 -5.00 9.10
N GLY A 114 -10.55 -3.69 9.41
CA GLY A 114 -9.74 -3.08 10.46
C GLY A 114 -8.25 -2.95 10.16
N SER A 115 -7.79 -3.44 9.00
CA SER A 115 -6.38 -3.43 8.63
C SER A 115 -6.17 -3.58 7.13
N GLY A 116 -5.01 -3.15 6.64
CA GLY A 116 -4.56 -3.35 5.27
C GLY A 116 -5.27 -2.49 4.22
N GLY A 117 -4.90 -2.66 3.00
CA GLY A 117 -5.69 -2.28 1.85
C GLY A 117 -5.76 -0.82 1.40
N LEU A 118 -5.14 0.13 2.08
CA LEU A 118 -5.11 1.53 1.64
C LEU A 118 -3.92 1.85 0.73
N CYS A 119 -2.86 1.07 0.76
CA CYS A 119 -1.76 1.17 -0.18
C CYS A 119 -2.07 0.32 -1.41
N ARG A 120 -2.18 0.94 -2.57
CA ARG A 120 -2.51 0.28 -3.82
C ARG A 120 -1.50 0.61 -4.90
N TRP A 121 -1.16 -0.39 -5.70
CA TRP A 121 -0.28 -0.26 -6.85
C TRP A 121 -1.10 0.05 -8.08
N ALA A 122 -1.24 1.33 -8.36
CA ALA A 122 -1.96 1.84 -9.53
C ALA A 122 -1.81 3.35 -9.68
N PRO A 123 -1.88 3.86 -10.91
CA PRO A 123 -1.81 3.13 -12.18
C PRO A 123 -0.38 2.70 -12.50
N THR A 124 -0.22 1.76 -13.43
CA THR A 124 1.08 1.47 -14.03
C THR A 124 1.50 2.66 -14.88
N VAL A 125 2.62 3.29 -14.54
CA VAL A 125 3.15 4.46 -15.27
C VAL A 125 4.25 4.12 -16.27
N ASP A 126 4.61 2.85 -16.36
CA ASP A 126 5.60 2.36 -17.32
C ASP A 126 5.08 2.52 -18.74
N MET A 127 5.95 2.95 -19.64
CA MET A 127 5.67 2.95 -21.07
C MET A 127 5.77 1.55 -21.69
N ALA A 128 5.86 0.53 -20.88
CA ALA A 128 6.06 -0.84 -21.27
C ALA A 128 4.82 -1.46 -21.89
N VAL A 129 5.01 -2.01 -23.05
CA VAL A 129 4.01 -2.85 -23.73
C VAL A 129 3.88 -4.22 -23.04
N SER A 130 4.89 -4.64 -22.29
CA SER A 130 4.90 -5.90 -21.56
C SER A 130 5.58 -5.71 -20.20
N TYR A 131 4.79 -5.83 -19.16
CA TYR A 131 5.22 -5.81 -17.77
C TYR A 131 6.33 -6.82 -17.46
N THR A 132 6.27 -7.99 -18.06
CA THR A 132 7.26 -9.05 -17.89
C THR A 132 8.57 -8.75 -18.65
N HIS A 133 8.51 -8.05 -19.78
CA HIS A 133 9.66 -7.79 -20.62
C HIS A 133 10.61 -6.76 -20.02
N LEU A 134 10.11 -5.64 -19.53
CA LEU A 134 10.96 -4.60 -18.95
C LEU A 134 11.52 -4.99 -17.58
N ARG A 135 10.74 -5.62 -16.73
CA ARG A 135 11.23 -6.08 -15.43
C ARG A 135 12.23 -7.22 -15.53
N ALA A 136 12.09 -8.11 -16.50
CA ALA A 136 13.06 -9.17 -16.73
C ALA A 136 14.44 -8.63 -17.15
N HIS A 137 14.48 -7.54 -17.90
CA HIS A 137 15.73 -6.90 -18.30
C HIS A 137 16.41 -6.14 -17.16
N GLU A 138 15.68 -5.53 -16.28
CA GLU A 138 16.23 -4.84 -15.11
C GLU A 138 16.85 -5.80 -14.11
N THR A 139 16.25 -6.98 -13.91
CA THR A 139 16.76 -8.00 -12.99
C THR A 139 18.01 -8.73 -13.51
N LEU A 140 18.28 -8.68 -14.80
CA LEU A 140 19.47 -9.30 -15.41
C LEU A 140 20.71 -8.37 -15.41
N ARG A 141 20.58 -7.12 -15.00
CA ARG A 141 21.66 -6.13 -14.94
C ARG A 141 22.15 -5.81 -13.53
N HIS A 142 21.52 -6.38 -12.53
CA HIS A 142 21.91 -6.32 -11.13
C HIS A 142 22.13 -7.73 -10.59
#